data_9a8325dc4ca10eea60d480f92d9aa6e9
#
_entry.id   9a8325dc4ca10eea60d480f92d9aa6e9
#
_cell.length_a   1.000
_cell.length_b   1.000
_cell.length_c   1.000
_cell.angle_alpha   90.00
_cell.angle_beta   90.00
_cell.angle_gamma   90.00
#
_symmetry.space_group_name_H-M   'P 1'
#
loop_
_entity.id
_entity.type
_entity.pdbx_description
1 polymer ?
#
loop_
_entity_poly.entity_id
_entity_poly.type
_entity_poly.pdbx_seq_one_letter_code
_entity_poly.pdbx_strand_id
1 'polypeptide(L)'
;LVGSEMCIRDSFYFINYMKIMNGTVISSDSFKFRKKIKDISELRQIVFNIRSKYNSHKNEIVSNIKMDEILGENVVTYVPRRGEKKKLIDMSIKNILFFKKNLYNEKKERKSKRLAVLIELKNKLNLKNIPFHIECYDISNIQGSNTVASLVTFQDGYPNKKEYRRYKIKDINKPDDFESMKQVISRRYKRVIDENLSFPDLIIIDGGKGQLSSACEALKELNIYNKTNIIGLAKKLEEVYFPNDSMPILLNKKSYYLKLLQQIRNEAHRFAINYHKDLRSKNFLKSGIESIRGIGEKTRLKLINKFGSIAGIKKANKKDLEDTIGKKKTADILRYFEG
;
A
#
# COMPACT_ATOMS: atom_id res chain seq x y z
N LEU A 1 -17.26 -29.02 11.96
CA LEU A 1 -16.65 -29.66 10.79
C LEU A 1 -15.67 -28.69 10.12
N VAL A 2 -14.45 -29.11 9.83
CA VAL A 2 -13.46 -28.28 9.17
C VAL A 2 -12.94 -29.04 7.94
N GLY A 3 -13.29 -28.57 6.75
CA GLY A 3 -12.63 -28.96 5.53
C GLY A 3 -11.48 -28.00 5.25
N SER A 4 -10.30 -28.48 4.87
CA SER A 4 -9.18 -27.64 4.48
C SER A 4 -8.61 -28.11 3.15
N GLU A 5 -8.28 -27.15 2.29
CA GLU A 5 -7.54 -27.39 1.05
C GLU A 5 -6.33 -26.44 0.98
N MET A 6 -5.17 -27.02 0.75
CA MET A 6 -3.95 -26.24 0.53
C MET A 6 -3.67 -26.15 -0.97
N CYS A 7 -3.62 -24.94 -1.49
CA CYS A 7 -3.22 -24.72 -2.86
C CYS A 7 -1.73 -24.32 -2.94
N ILE A 8 -0.90 -25.19 -3.48
CA ILE A 8 0.57 -25.02 -3.55
C ILE A 8 0.97 -23.88 -4.48
N ARG A 9 0.18 -23.55 -5.51
CA ARG A 9 0.48 -22.48 -6.49
C ARG A 9 0.30 -21.06 -5.99
N ASP A 10 -0.65 -20.81 -5.06
CA ASP A 10 -1.11 -19.45 -4.76
C ASP A 10 -0.67 -18.90 -3.40
N SER A 11 0.14 -19.60 -2.62
CA SER A 11 0.54 -19.16 -1.26
C SER A 11 -0.64 -18.84 -0.32
N PHE A 12 -1.78 -19.50 -0.47
CA PHE A 12 -2.97 -19.31 0.37
C PHE A 12 -3.50 -20.63 0.91
N TYR A 13 -4.01 -20.57 2.15
CA TYR A 13 -4.83 -21.64 2.73
C TYR A 13 -6.30 -21.27 2.64
N PHE A 14 -7.13 -22.28 2.39
CA PHE A 14 -8.58 -22.16 2.38
C PHE A 14 -9.15 -23.13 3.40
N ILE A 15 -10.04 -22.65 4.26
CA ILE A 15 -10.71 -23.42 5.29
C ILE A 15 -12.21 -23.17 5.13
N ASN A 16 -13.00 -24.22 5.04
CA ASN A 16 -14.44 -24.14 5.23
C ASN A 16 -14.80 -24.69 6.59
N TYR A 17 -15.52 -23.90 7.35
CA TYR A 17 -16.06 -24.27 8.66
C TYR A 17 -17.57 -24.45 8.54
N MET A 18 -18.07 -25.60 9.03
CA MET A 18 -19.50 -25.89 9.08
C MET A 18 -19.90 -26.22 10.50
N LYS A 19 -20.90 -25.52 11.04
CA LYS A 19 -21.53 -25.85 12.34
C LYS A 19 -22.76 -26.68 12.09
N ILE A 20 -22.79 -27.86 12.70
CA ILE A 20 -23.88 -28.81 12.56
C ILE A 20 -24.50 -29.03 13.94
N MET A 21 -25.81 -28.94 14.03
CA MET A 21 -26.60 -29.22 15.23
C MET A 21 -27.79 -30.09 14.85
N ASN A 22 -28.01 -31.17 15.59
CA ASN A 22 -29.12 -32.11 15.36
C ASN A 22 -29.25 -32.59 13.90
N GLY A 23 -28.10 -32.92 13.27
CA GLY A 23 -28.05 -33.35 11.87
C GLY A 23 -28.21 -32.23 10.83
N THR A 24 -28.46 -30.99 11.24
CA THR A 24 -28.69 -29.86 10.34
C THR A 24 -27.49 -28.92 10.32
N VAL A 25 -27.11 -28.43 9.12
CA VAL A 25 -26.08 -27.43 8.97
C VAL A 25 -26.63 -26.05 9.34
N ILE A 26 -26.17 -25.50 10.45
CA ILE A 26 -26.62 -24.20 10.97
C ILE A 26 -25.83 -23.04 10.30
N SER A 27 -24.54 -23.22 10.05
CA SER A 27 -23.73 -22.25 9.35
C SER A 27 -22.60 -22.90 8.54
N SER A 28 -22.23 -22.29 7.45
CA SER A 28 -21.12 -22.72 6.61
C SER A 28 -20.40 -21.48 6.06
N ASP A 29 -19.15 -21.29 6.46
CA ASP A 29 -18.33 -20.17 6.03
C ASP A 29 -16.97 -20.63 5.51
N SER A 30 -16.51 -19.96 4.44
CA SER A 30 -15.21 -20.23 3.85
C SER A 30 -14.25 -19.06 4.09
N PHE A 31 -13.04 -19.37 4.51
CA PHE A 31 -12.01 -18.42 4.88
C PHE A 31 -10.79 -18.62 3.98
N LYS A 32 -10.09 -17.48 3.71
CA LYS A 32 -8.83 -17.45 2.99
C LYS A 32 -7.76 -16.81 3.85
N PHE A 33 -6.65 -17.51 4.05
CA PHE A 33 -5.49 -17.02 4.80
C PHE A 33 -4.26 -16.93 3.92
N ARG A 34 -3.41 -15.92 4.16
CA ARG A 34 -2.10 -15.81 3.49
C ARG A 34 -1.16 -16.89 4.02
N LYS A 35 -0.43 -17.55 3.12
CA LYS A 35 0.59 -18.52 3.50
C LYS A 35 1.80 -17.80 4.12
N LYS A 36 1.84 -17.75 5.42
CA LYS A 36 3.04 -17.77 6.25
C LYS A 36 2.87 -18.78 7.38
N ILE A 37 1.99 -19.76 7.19
CA ILE A 37 1.89 -20.85 8.15
C ILE A 37 3.16 -21.67 8.00
N LYS A 38 4.18 -21.29 8.74
CA LYS A 38 5.44 -22.05 8.84
C LYS A 38 5.34 -23.17 9.86
N ASP A 39 4.30 -23.14 10.68
CA ASP A 39 4.13 -24.03 11.82
C ASP A 39 2.67 -24.43 12.03
N ILE A 40 2.48 -25.65 12.51
CA ILE A 40 1.21 -26.25 12.94
C ILE A 40 0.50 -25.38 13.99
N SER A 41 1.26 -24.67 14.83
CA SER A 41 0.76 -23.75 15.85
C SER A 41 -0.08 -22.60 15.28
N GLU A 42 0.25 -22.06 14.11
CA GLU A 42 -0.55 -21.01 13.46
C GLU A 42 -1.91 -21.53 12.98
N LEU A 43 -1.96 -22.76 12.45
CA LEU A 43 -3.21 -23.40 12.05
C LEU A 43 -4.13 -23.62 13.26
N ARG A 44 -3.56 -24.02 14.41
CA ARG A 44 -4.25 -24.12 15.70
C ARG A 44 -4.92 -22.81 16.07
N GLN A 45 -4.18 -21.70 16.03
CA GLN A 45 -4.72 -20.38 16.36
C GLN A 45 -5.88 -19.98 15.44
N ILE A 46 -5.75 -20.25 14.14
CA ILE A 46 -6.79 -19.97 13.15
C ILE A 46 -8.06 -20.78 13.46
N VAL A 47 -7.94 -22.08 13.69
CA VAL A 47 -9.08 -22.95 14.01
C VAL A 47 -9.73 -22.53 15.32
N PHE A 48 -8.93 -22.20 16.33
CA PHE A 48 -9.42 -21.70 17.62
C PHE A 48 -10.23 -20.40 17.44
N ASN A 49 -9.72 -19.43 16.69
CA ASN A 49 -10.40 -18.16 16.42
C ASN A 49 -11.72 -18.38 15.66
N ILE A 50 -11.74 -19.30 14.68
CA ILE A 50 -12.98 -19.65 13.97
C ILE A 50 -13.99 -20.27 14.94
N ARG A 51 -13.59 -21.23 15.78
CA ARG A 51 -14.46 -21.86 16.75
C ARG A 51 -15.05 -20.87 17.75
N SER A 52 -14.23 -19.95 18.26
CA SER A 52 -14.67 -18.86 19.16
C SER A 52 -15.72 -17.98 18.50
N LYS A 53 -15.50 -17.59 17.24
CA LYS A 53 -16.45 -16.78 16.46
C LYS A 53 -17.85 -17.41 16.36
N TYR A 54 -17.91 -18.75 16.29
CA TYR A 54 -19.19 -19.48 16.16
C TYR A 54 -19.70 -20.09 17.47
N ASN A 55 -19.11 -19.72 18.62
CA ASN A 55 -19.45 -20.27 19.95
C ASN A 55 -19.50 -21.83 19.93
N SER A 56 -18.46 -22.44 19.36
CA SER A 56 -18.35 -23.89 19.23
C SER A 56 -17.47 -24.46 20.34
N HIS A 57 -18.13 -25.08 21.37
CA HIS A 57 -17.46 -25.60 22.56
C HIS A 57 -17.31 -27.12 22.58
N LYS A 58 -17.84 -27.84 21.57
CA LYS A 58 -17.74 -29.31 21.54
C LYS A 58 -16.32 -29.79 21.32
N ASN A 59 -15.93 -30.85 22.00
CA ASN A 59 -14.59 -31.42 21.94
C ASN A 59 -14.35 -32.31 20.70
N GLU A 60 -15.38 -32.65 19.94
CA GLU A 60 -15.27 -33.46 18.72
C GLU A 60 -15.27 -32.58 17.48
N ILE A 61 -14.22 -32.69 16.66
CA ILE A 61 -14.09 -32.02 15.36
C ILE A 61 -13.98 -33.06 14.27
N VAL A 62 -14.79 -32.94 13.23
CA VAL A 62 -14.69 -33.76 12.03
C VAL A 62 -13.90 -32.96 10.98
N SER A 63 -12.79 -33.50 10.48
CA SER A 63 -11.88 -32.83 9.56
C SER A 63 -11.39 -33.77 8.47
N ASN A 64 -10.88 -33.22 7.38
CA ASN A 64 -10.18 -33.99 6.34
C ASN A 64 -8.69 -34.20 6.64
N ILE A 65 -8.16 -33.55 7.68
CA ILE A 65 -6.80 -33.74 8.18
C ILE A 65 -6.80 -34.02 9.69
N LYS A 66 -5.79 -34.73 10.17
CA LYS A 66 -5.63 -35.00 11.59
C LYS A 66 -5.09 -33.76 12.28
N MET A 67 -5.74 -33.31 13.36
CA MET A 67 -5.39 -32.06 14.07
C MET A 67 -5.25 -32.25 15.59
N ASP A 68 -5.13 -33.47 16.08
CA ASP A 68 -5.07 -33.76 17.51
C ASP A 68 -3.88 -33.07 18.19
N GLU A 69 -2.71 -33.07 17.55
CA GLU A 69 -1.51 -32.38 18.01
C GLU A 69 -1.65 -30.84 17.97
N ILE A 70 -2.61 -30.35 17.16
CA ILE A 70 -2.82 -28.92 16.91
C ILE A 70 -3.72 -28.29 17.97
N LEU A 71 -4.74 -29.02 18.43
CA LEU A 71 -5.86 -28.45 19.20
C LEU A 71 -5.75 -28.69 20.73
N GLY A 72 -4.80 -29.50 21.19
CA GLY A 72 -4.56 -29.81 22.60
C GLY A 72 -5.38 -31.03 23.11
N GLU A 73 -5.07 -31.45 24.33
CA GLU A 73 -5.49 -32.75 24.90
C GLU A 73 -6.99 -32.97 25.02
N ASN A 74 -7.81 -31.91 24.99
CA ASN A 74 -9.27 -31.99 25.18
C ASN A 74 -10.08 -32.00 23.88
N VAL A 75 -9.46 -32.00 22.70
CA VAL A 75 -10.17 -31.96 21.42
C VAL A 75 -9.80 -33.16 20.57
N VAL A 76 -10.78 -33.98 20.27
CA VAL A 76 -10.60 -35.18 19.42
C VAL A 76 -10.95 -34.84 17.99
N THR A 77 -10.00 -35.07 17.07
CA THR A 77 -10.23 -34.91 15.63
C THR A 77 -10.54 -36.24 14.97
N TYR A 78 -11.70 -36.32 14.34
CA TYR A 78 -12.11 -37.48 13.58
C TYR A 78 -11.97 -37.23 12.07
N VAL A 79 -11.24 -38.11 11.38
CA VAL A 79 -11.08 -38.07 9.91
C VAL A 79 -11.90 -39.21 9.29
N PRO A 80 -13.13 -38.93 8.80
CA PRO A 80 -14.01 -39.98 8.30
C PRO A 80 -13.57 -40.49 6.92
N ARG A 81 -13.55 -41.81 6.77
CA ARG A 81 -13.25 -42.47 5.47
C ARG A 81 -14.52 -42.82 4.70
N ARG A 82 -15.66 -43.01 5.36
CA ARG A 82 -16.98 -43.43 4.80
C ARG A 82 -18.14 -42.91 5.63
N GLY A 83 -19.36 -43.03 5.11
CA GLY A 83 -20.59 -42.66 5.80
C GLY A 83 -20.96 -41.18 5.74
N GLU A 84 -21.93 -40.72 6.54
CA GLU A 84 -22.47 -39.35 6.50
C GLU A 84 -21.46 -38.29 6.86
N LYS A 85 -20.63 -38.54 7.88
CA LYS A 85 -19.54 -37.59 8.24
C LYS A 85 -18.57 -37.36 7.07
N LYS A 86 -18.31 -38.40 6.23
CA LYS A 86 -17.50 -38.24 5.03
C LYS A 86 -18.22 -37.39 3.98
N LYS A 87 -19.50 -37.59 3.76
CA LYS A 87 -20.29 -36.75 2.82
C LYS A 87 -20.27 -35.28 3.25
N LEU A 88 -20.31 -34.98 4.54
CA LEU A 88 -20.19 -33.60 5.05
C LEU A 88 -18.81 -33.01 4.80
N ILE A 89 -17.74 -33.78 4.93
CA ILE A 89 -16.39 -33.34 4.52
C ILE A 89 -16.31 -33.03 3.02
N ASP A 90 -16.88 -33.94 2.19
CA ASP A 90 -16.88 -33.73 0.73
C ASP A 90 -17.68 -32.49 0.33
N MET A 91 -18.79 -32.21 1.04
CA MET A 91 -19.55 -30.97 0.87
C MET A 91 -18.73 -29.74 1.30
N SER A 92 -18.02 -29.81 2.42
CA SER A 92 -17.12 -28.75 2.89
C SER A 92 -16.00 -28.46 1.87
N ILE A 93 -15.41 -29.50 1.28
CA ILE A 93 -14.40 -29.37 0.23
C ILE A 93 -15.01 -28.73 -1.04
N LYS A 94 -16.20 -29.13 -1.45
CA LYS A 94 -16.92 -28.49 -2.57
C LYS A 94 -17.16 -27.00 -2.33
N ASN A 95 -17.52 -26.61 -1.11
CA ASN A 95 -17.70 -25.22 -0.73
C ASN A 95 -16.40 -24.43 -0.86
N ILE A 96 -15.27 -25.00 -0.46
CA ILE A 96 -13.94 -24.39 -0.67
C ILE A 96 -13.63 -24.20 -2.15
N LEU A 97 -13.85 -25.22 -2.98
CA LEU A 97 -13.61 -25.16 -4.41
C LEU A 97 -14.46 -24.09 -5.09
N PHE A 98 -15.74 -24.01 -4.72
CA PHE A 98 -16.65 -22.97 -5.21
C PHE A 98 -16.24 -21.58 -4.77
N PHE A 99 -15.89 -21.40 -3.48
CA PHE A 99 -15.36 -20.13 -2.96
C PHE A 99 -14.09 -19.69 -3.68
N LYS A 100 -13.16 -20.60 -3.92
CA LYS A 100 -11.93 -20.37 -4.66
C LYS A 100 -12.20 -19.95 -6.11
N LYS A 101 -13.13 -20.63 -6.80
CA LYS A 101 -13.57 -20.30 -8.16
C LYS A 101 -14.17 -18.90 -8.23
N ASN A 102 -15.02 -18.54 -7.28
CA ASN A 102 -15.63 -17.21 -7.21
C ASN A 102 -14.58 -16.12 -7.01
N LEU A 103 -13.63 -16.29 -6.09
CA LEU A 103 -12.52 -15.36 -5.88
C LEU A 103 -11.65 -15.19 -7.14
N TYR A 104 -11.44 -16.27 -7.88
CA TYR A 104 -10.68 -16.22 -9.14
C TYR A 104 -11.45 -15.45 -10.21
N ASN A 105 -12.75 -15.73 -10.37
CA ASN A 105 -13.61 -15.04 -11.34
C ASN A 105 -13.74 -13.54 -11.02
N GLU A 106 -13.93 -13.16 -9.76
CA GLU A 106 -13.92 -11.75 -9.34
C GLU A 106 -12.62 -11.03 -9.70
N LYS A 107 -11.49 -11.68 -9.47
CA LYS A 107 -10.18 -11.10 -9.84
C LYS A 107 -10.07 -10.91 -11.35
N LYS A 108 -10.48 -11.90 -12.13
CA LYS A 108 -10.48 -11.85 -13.60
C LYS A 108 -11.38 -10.72 -14.11
N GLU A 109 -12.57 -10.60 -13.55
CA GLU A 109 -13.53 -9.54 -13.90
C GLU A 109 -13.00 -8.15 -13.54
N ARG A 110 -12.42 -7.96 -12.35
CA ARG A 110 -11.78 -6.70 -11.94
C ARG A 110 -10.65 -6.32 -12.89
N LYS A 111 -9.82 -7.29 -13.31
CA LYS A 111 -8.73 -7.05 -14.26
C LYS A 111 -9.27 -6.67 -15.64
N SER A 112 -10.32 -7.33 -16.13
CA SER A 112 -10.98 -7.00 -17.40
C SER A 112 -11.60 -5.60 -17.38
N LYS A 113 -12.33 -5.25 -16.32
CA LYS A 113 -12.89 -3.89 -16.15
C LYS A 113 -11.79 -2.82 -16.11
N ARG A 114 -10.65 -3.10 -15.47
CA ARG A 114 -9.55 -2.14 -15.40
C ARG A 114 -8.87 -1.96 -16.76
N LEU A 115 -8.69 -3.05 -17.51
CA LEU A 115 -8.18 -2.99 -18.88
C LEU A 115 -9.07 -2.15 -19.79
N ALA A 116 -10.40 -2.31 -19.70
CA ALA A 116 -11.33 -1.49 -20.46
C ALA A 116 -11.15 0.00 -20.18
N VAL A 117 -10.96 0.37 -18.90
CA VAL A 117 -10.70 1.78 -18.52
C VAL A 117 -9.39 2.30 -19.11
N LEU A 118 -8.31 1.47 -19.16
CA LEU A 118 -7.05 1.87 -19.80
C LEU A 118 -7.19 2.04 -21.33
N ILE A 119 -7.98 1.20 -21.97
CA ILE A 119 -8.29 1.33 -23.41
C ILE A 119 -9.07 2.62 -23.68
N GLU A 120 -10.08 2.92 -22.86
CA GLU A 120 -10.83 4.18 -22.97
C GLU A 120 -9.91 5.39 -22.76
N LEU A 121 -9.00 5.33 -21.77
CA LEU A 121 -8.02 6.37 -21.50
C LEU A 121 -7.11 6.59 -22.71
N LYS A 122 -6.58 5.50 -23.31
CA LYS A 122 -5.80 5.57 -24.53
C LYS A 122 -6.55 6.33 -25.63
N ASN A 123 -7.78 5.94 -25.88
CA ASN A 123 -8.59 6.52 -26.97
C ASN A 123 -8.92 8.00 -26.73
N LYS A 124 -9.26 8.35 -25.47
CA LYS A 124 -9.61 9.74 -25.11
C LYS A 124 -8.42 10.69 -25.12
N LEU A 125 -7.24 10.22 -24.75
CA LEU A 125 -6.02 11.01 -24.77
C LEU A 125 -5.21 10.83 -26.05
N ASN A 126 -5.71 10.06 -27.01
CA ASN A 126 -5.03 9.73 -28.28
C ASN A 126 -3.58 9.24 -28.07
N LEU A 127 -3.38 8.34 -27.07
CA LEU A 127 -2.06 7.81 -26.74
C LEU A 127 -1.63 6.77 -27.79
N LYS A 128 -0.32 6.66 -28.01
CA LYS A 128 0.27 5.66 -28.92
C LYS A 128 -0.07 4.22 -28.48
N ASN A 129 0.08 3.94 -27.19
CA ASN A 129 -0.13 2.61 -26.61
C ASN A 129 -1.13 2.66 -25.44
N ILE A 130 -1.67 1.50 -25.05
CA ILE A 130 -2.45 1.39 -23.81
C ILE A 130 -1.50 1.70 -22.65
N PRO A 131 -1.85 2.64 -21.74
CA PRO A 131 -0.95 3.05 -20.68
C PRO A 131 -0.97 2.04 -19.52
N PHE A 132 -0.28 0.91 -19.69
CA PHE A 132 -0.12 -0.09 -18.64
C PHE A 132 0.81 0.38 -17.52
N HIS A 133 1.89 1.11 -17.90
CA HIS A 133 2.84 1.70 -16.96
C HIS A 133 2.65 3.23 -16.95
N ILE A 134 2.15 3.77 -15.83
CA ILE A 134 1.90 5.19 -15.66
C ILE A 134 2.74 5.72 -14.50
N GLU A 135 3.47 6.80 -14.72
CA GLU A 135 4.17 7.56 -13.70
C GLU A 135 3.47 8.90 -13.45
N CYS A 136 3.31 9.31 -12.19
CA CYS A 136 2.76 10.61 -11.85
C CYS A 136 3.67 11.34 -10.88
N TYR A 137 3.92 12.62 -11.18
CA TYR A 137 4.80 13.52 -10.43
C TYR A 137 4.00 14.64 -9.79
N ASP A 138 4.27 14.90 -8.51
CA ASP A 138 3.74 16.03 -7.75
C ASP A 138 4.90 16.78 -7.10
N ILE A 139 4.94 18.11 -7.27
CA ILE A 139 5.86 19.00 -6.57
C ILE A 139 5.14 19.61 -5.39
N SER A 140 5.71 19.43 -4.22
CA SER A 140 5.14 19.96 -2.98
C SER A 140 6.18 20.79 -2.23
N ASN A 141 5.83 22.05 -1.97
CA ASN A 141 6.68 22.98 -1.22
C ASN A 141 6.37 22.95 0.26
N ILE A 142 7.40 22.80 1.09
CA ILE A 142 7.30 23.01 2.53
C ILE A 142 7.62 24.47 2.81
N GLN A 143 6.75 25.17 3.54
CA GLN A 143 7.04 26.51 4.04
C GLN A 143 8.45 26.52 4.69
N GLY A 144 9.40 27.13 4.02
CA GLY A 144 10.67 27.55 4.61
C GLY A 144 11.96 26.91 4.13
N SER A 145 12.03 25.66 3.60
CA SER A 145 13.38 25.16 3.29
C SER A 145 13.57 23.95 2.38
N ASN A 146 12.56 23.16 2.05
CA ASN A 146 12.82 21.97 1.22
C ASN A 146 11.67 21.66 0.26
N THR A 147 11.85 21.97 -1.01
CA THR A 147 10.99 21.47 -2.08
C THR A 147 11.21 19.97 -2.27
N VAL A 148 10.13 19.23 -2.34
CA VAL A 148 10.17 17.77 -2.53
C VAL A 148 9.26 17.39 -3.68
N ALA A 149 9.76 16.52 -4.54
CA ALA A 149 8.93 15.89 -5.54
C ALA A 149 8.62 14.44 -5.15
N SER A 150 7.40 14.04 -5.43
CA SER A 150 6.95 12.65 -5.31
C SER A 150 6.71 12.04 -6.67
N LEU A 151 7.11 10.78 -6.81
CA LEU A 151 6.80 9.92 -7.96
C LEU A 151 5.96 8.75 -7.45
N VAL A 152 4.78 8.58 -8.01
CA VAL A 152 3.99 7.36 -7.85
C VAL A 152 3.87 6.63 -9.18
N THR A 153 3.84 5.32 -9.11
CA THR A 153 3.80 4.44 -10.28
C THR A 153 2.56 3.56 -10.22
N PHE A 154 1.89 3.44 -11.35
CA PHE A 154 0.77 2.52 -11.53
C PHE A 154 1.10 1.51 -12.60
N GLN A 155 0.78 0.23 -12.33
CA GLN A 155 0.93 -0.87 -13.27
C GLN A 155 -0.43 -1.51 -13.48
N ASP A 156 -0.83 -1.73 -14.75
CA ASP A 156 -2.17 -2.27 -15.12
C ASP A 156 -3.33 -1.48 -14.47
N GLY A 157 -3.13 -0.17 -14.25
CA GLY A 157 -4.09 0.71 -13.58
C GLY A 157 -4.15 0.55 -12.05
N TYR A 158 -3.26 -0.19 -11.41
CA TYR A 158 -3.16 -0.36 -9.95
C TYR A 158 -1.88 0.25 -9.39
N PRO A 159 -1.89 0.79 -8.13
CA PRO A 159 -0.71 1.34 -7.51
C PRO A 159 0.42 0.32 -7.37
N ASN A 160 1.60 0.61 -7.91
CA ASN A 160 2.83 -0.17 -7.73
C ASN A 160 3.75 0.51 -6.71
N LYS A 161 3.43 0.36 -5.43
CA LYS A 161 4.13 1.06 -4.33
C LYS A 161 5.61 0.74 -4.21
N LYS A 162 6.10 -0.35 -4.82
CA LYS A 162 7.53 -0.72 -4.80
C LYS A 162 8.38 0.27 -5.58
N GLU A 163 7.80 0.92 -6.57
CA GLU A 163 8.47 1.87 -7.46
C GLU A 163 8.21 3.34 -7.13
N TYR A 164 7.53 3.63 -6.02
CA TYR A 164 7.37 4.99 -5.55
C TYR A 164 8.72 5.58 -5.15
N ARG A 165 8.96 6.83 -5.51
CA ARG A 165 10.21 7.54 -5.18
C ARG A 165 9.91 8.92 -4.65
N ARG A 166 10.85 9.43 -3.85
CA ARG A 166 10.86 10.78 -3.31
C ARG A 166 12.16 11.45 -3.71
N TYR A 167 12.07 12.64 -4.22
CA TYR A 167 13.22 13.42 -4.67
C TYR A 167 13.35 14.67 -3.81
N LYS A 168 14.47 14.80 -3.12
CA LYS A 168 14.86 16.09 -2.53
C LYS A 168 15.41 16.96 -3.63
N ILE A 169 14.89 18.18 -3.72
CA ILE A 169 15.37 19.18 -4.64
C ILE A 169 16.50 19.94 -3.96
N LYS A 170 17.61 20.12 -4.64
CA LYS A 170 18.80 20.82 -4.14
C LYS A 170 19.03 22.05 -4.98
N ASP A 171 19.70 23.04 -4.37
CA ASP A 171 20.30 24.19 -5.07
C ASP A 171 19.32 25.12 -5.80
N ILE A 172 18.07 25.22 -5.34
CA ILE A 172 17.12 26.23 -5.80
C ILE A 172 17.01 27.30 -4.71
N ASN A 173 17.56 28.48 -4.97
CA ASN A 173 17.61 29.60 -4.03
C ASN A 173 16.23 30.23 -3.76
N LYS A 174 15.23 29.95 -4.58
CA LYS A 174 13.82 30.34 -4.40
C LYS A 174 12.93 29.15 -4.80
N PRO A 175 11.75 28.97 -4.17
CA PRO A 175 10.80 27.93 -4.58
C PRO A 175 10.41 28.12 -6.05
N ASP A 176 10.98 27.33 -6.93
CA ASP A 176 10.66 27.27 -8.35
C ASP A 176 10.18 25.87 -8.70
N ASP A 177 8.87 25.75 -8.90
CA ASP A 177 8.23 24.48 -9.23
C ASP A 177 8.61 23.99 -10.64
N PHE A 178 8.96 24.92 -11.55
CA PHE A 178 9.31 24.60 -12.92
C PHE A 178 10.69 23.96 -13.00
N GLU A 179 11.68 24.62 -12.39
CA GLU A 179 13.04 24.08 -12.32
C GLU A 179 13.08 22.80 -11.47
N SER A 180 12.29 22.74 -10.39
CA SER A 180 12.12 21.54 -9.59
C SER A 180 11.62 20.35 -10.40
N MET A 181 10.61 20.57 -11.25
CA MET A 181 10.07 19.55 -12.13
C MET A 181 11.11 19.07 -13.15
N LYS A 182 11.81 20.00 -13.78
CA LYS A 182 12.89 19.71 -14.75
C LYS A 182 13.99 18.84 -14.13
N GLN A 183 14.45 19.20 -12.92
CA GLN A 183 15.46 18.42 -12.18
C GLN A 183 15.00 16.99 -11.88
N VAL A 184 13.76 16.81 -11.42
CA VAL A 184 13.24 15.50 -11.04
C VAL A 184 13.10 14.60 -12.25
N ILE A 185 12.52 15.09 -13.33
CA ILE A 185 12.36 14.36 -14.58
C ILE A 185 13.73 13.98 -15.14
N SER A 186 14.70 14.92 -15.20
CA SER A 186 16.05 14.64 -15.67
C SER A 186 16.73 13.55 -14.82
N ARG A 187 16.67 13.64 -13.49
CA ARG A 187 17.25 12.63 -12.59
C ARG A 187 16.62 11.26 -12.73
N ARG A 188 15.30 11.19 -12.86
CA ARG A 188 14.59 9.92 -13.04
C ARG A 188 14.98 9.25 -14.34
N TYR A 189 14.91 9.99 -15.45
CA TYR A 189 15.10 9.39 -16.77
C TYR A 189 16.56 9.20 -17.16
N LYS A 190 17.51 9.95 -16.61
CA LYS A 190 18.93 9.56 -16.66
C LYS A 190 19.12 8.16 -16.07
N ARG A 191 18.57 7.93 -14.88
CA ARG A 191 18.64 6.61 -14.24
C ARG A 191 17.94 5.51 -15.06
N VAL A 192 16.76 5.80 -15.66
CA VAL A 192 16.07 4.85 -16.55
C VAL A 192 16.92 4.44 -17.73
N ILE A 193 17.67 5.39 -18.32
CA ILE A 193 18.59 5.18 -19.43
C ILE A 193 19.80 4.36 -18.94
N ASP A 194 20.45 4.79 -17.87
CA ASP A 194 21.68 4.18 -17.34
C ASP A 194 21.46 2.72 -16.91
N GLU A 195 20.30 2.45 -16.30
CA GLU A 195 19.92 1.09 -15.83
C GLU A 195 19.17 0.28 -16.90
N ASN A 196 19.00 0.78 -18.13
CA ASN A 196 18.23 0.14 -19.21
C ASN A 196 16.82 -0.30 -18.78
N LEU A 197 16.13 0.53 -17.98
CA LEU A 197 14.76 0.26 -17.54
C LEU A 197 13.75 0.62 -18.63
N SER A 198 12.54 0.03 -18.54
CA SER A 198 11.44 0.37 -19.45
C SER A 198 10.91 1.78 -19.18
N PHE A 199 10.64 2.55 -20.25
CA PHE A 199 9.95 3.82 -20.15
C PHE A 199 8.48 3.61 -19.81
N PRO A 200 7.84 4.56 -19.08
CA PRO A 200 6.39 4.52 -18.88
C PRO A 200 5.65 4.80 -20.20
N ASP A 201 4.46 4.25 -20.33
CA ASP A 201 3.55 4.54 -21.45
C ASP A 201 2.97 5.95 -21.35
N LEU A 202 2.79 6.44 -20.11
CA LEU A 202 2.23 7.76 -19.81
C LEU A 202 2.88 8.37 -18.58
N ILE A 203 3.32 9.61 -18.72
CA ILE A 203 3.76 10.50 -17.66
C ILE A 203 2.63 11.49 -17.34
N ILE A 204 2.28 11.64 -16.08
CA ILE A 204 1.30 12.62 -15.59
C ILE A 204 2.04 13.62 -14.69
N ILE A 205 1.91 14.90 -15.01
CA ILE A 205 2.38 16.00 -14.16
C ILE A 205 1.18 16.54 -13.38
N ASP A 206 1.19 16.45 -12.03
CA ASP A 206 0.17 17.10 -11.18
C ASP A 206 0.43 18.59 -11.15
N GLY A 207 0.05 19.25 -12.22
CA GLY A 207 0.29 20.66 -12.41
C GLY A 207 -0.22 21.19 -13.74
N GLY A 208 -0.13 22.51 -13.88
CA GLY A 208 -0.55 23.21 -15.09
C GLY A 208 0.52 23.22 -16.18
N LYS A 209 0.27 24.05 -17.18
CA LYS A 209 1.08 24.23 -18.39
C LYS A 209 2.57 24.44 -18.15
N GLY A 210 2.94 25.29 -17.17
CA GLY A 210 4.34 25.62 -16.93
C GLY A 210 5.15 24.42 -16.43
N GLN A 211 4.62 23.64 -15.48
CA GLN A 211 5.27 22.43 -14.98
C GLN A 211 5.34 21.35 -16.07
N LEU A 212 4.30 21.22 -16.92
CA LEU A 212 4.31 20.33 -18.07
C LEU A 212 5.40 20.72 -19.08
N SER A 213 5.54 22.03 -19.39
CA SER A 213 6.56 22.54 -20.32
C SER A 213 7.97 22.20 -19.83
N SER A 214 8.27 22.47 -18.56
CA SER A 214 9.58 22.14 -17.93
C SER A 214 9.87 20.63 -17.94
N ALA A 215 8.86 19.79 -17.72
CA ALA A 215 9.02 18.35 -17.84
C ALA A 215 9.33 17.93 -19.29
N CYS A 216 8.65 18.54 -20.29
CA CYS A 216 8.91 18.28 -21.71
C CYS A 216 10.32 18.71 -22.12
N GLU A 217 10.82 19.84 -21.62
CA GLU A 217 12.20 20.28 -21.86
C GLU A 217 13.21 19.24 -21.37
N ALA A 218 13.06 18.76 -20.15
CA ALA A 218 13.91 17.70 -19.59
C ALA A 218 13.92 16.43 -20.46
N LEU A 219 12.76 16.01 -20.96
CA LEU A 219 12.66 14.84 -21.85
C LEU A 219 13.32 15.08 -23.21
N LYS A 220 13.25 16.32 -23.75
CA LYS A 220 13.92 16.71 -25.01
C LYS A 220 15.43 16.74 -24.85
N GLU A 221 15.95 17.31 -23.77
CA GLU A 221 17.38 17.32 -23.45
C GLU A 221 17.99 15.92 -23.35
N LEU A 222 17.19 14.95 -22.90
CA LEU A 222 17.59 13.54 -22.82
C LEU A 222 17.33 12.75 -24.11
N ASN A 223 16.80 13.37 -25.15
CA ASN A 223 16.43 12.72 -26.43
C ASN A 223 15.41 11.56 -26.26
N ILE A 224 14.51 11.64 -25.27
CA ILE A 224 13.51 10.61 -24.98
C ILE A 224 12.05 11.08 -25.09
N TYR A 225 11.85 12.34 -25.48
CA TYR A 225 10.51 12.95 -25.58
C TYR A 225 9.52 12.11 -26.40
N ASN A 226 9.98 11.46 -27.46
CA ASN A 226 9.15 10.65 -28.34
C ASN A 226 8.94 9.20 -27.85
N LYS A 227 9.62 8.77 -26.76
CA LYS A 227 9.53 7.40 -26.22
C LYS A 227 8.36 7.19 -25.27
N THR A 228 7.73 8.26 -24.78
CA THR A 228 6.64 8.22 -23.81
C THR A 228 5.61 9.30 -24.13
N ASN A 229 4.39 9.14 -23.66
CA ASN A 229 3.38 10.20 -23.68
C ASN A 229 3.47 11.00 -22.37
N ILE A 230 3.20 12.30 -22.43
CA ILE A 230 3.18 13.16 -21.25
C ILE A 230 1.97 14.09 -21.27
N ILE A 231 1.32 14.28 -20.12
CA ILE A 231 0.21 15.20 -19.91
C ILE A 231 0.36 15.97 -18.60
N GLY A 232 -0.20 17.18 -18.53
CA GLY A 232 -0.45 17.91 -17.29
C GLY A 232 -1.89 17.70 -16.82
N LEU A 233 -2.10 17.60 -15.51
CA LEU A 233 -3.43 17.47 -14.90
C LEU A 233 -3.62 18.55 -13.84
N ALA A 234 -4.41 19.59 -14.15
CA ALA A 234 -4.68 20.69 -13.22
C ALA A 234 -5.86 20.42 -12.29
N LYS A 235 -5.73 20.87 -11.03
CA LYS A 235 -6.68 20.54 -9.93
C LYS A 235 -8.08 21.13 -10.08
N LYS A 236 -8.21 22.41 -10.52
CA LYS A 236 -9.47 23.15 -10.35
C LYS A 236 -10.63 22.66 -11.23
N LEU A 237 -10.34 22.24 -12.46
CA LEU A 237 -11.38 21.88 -13.44
C LEU A 237 -11.17 20.49 -14.04
N GLU A 238 -10.23 19.70 -13.53
CA GLU A 238 -9.82 18.41 -14.11
C GLU A 238 -9.37 18.59 -15.58
N GLU A 239 -8.66 19.69 -15.82
CA GLU A 239 -8.13 20.06 -17.12
C GLU A 239 -6.91 19.22 -17.45
N VAL A 240 -6.94 18.61 -18.63
CA VAL A 240 -5.79 17.86 -19.17
C VAL A 240 -5.10 18.72 -20.21
N TYR A 241 -3.83 19.04 -19.95
CA TYR A 241 -2.97 19.80 -20.87
C TYR A 241 -2.07 18.83 -21.65
N PHE A 242 -1.96 19.08 -22.96
CA PHE A 242 -1.00 18.41 -23.82
C PHE A 242 0.22 19.29 -24.09
N PRO A 243 1.38 18.69 -24.39
CA PRO A 243 2.54 19.45 -24.79
C PRO A 243 2.27 20.32 -26.03
N ASN A 244 2.73 21.56 -26.01
CA ASN A 244 2.57 22.56 -27.09
C ASN A 244 1.12 22.96 -27.39
N ASP A 245 0.14 22.54 -26.58
CA ASP A 245 -1.24 22.99 -26.71
C ASP A 245 -1.58 24.01 -25.63
N SER A 246 -2.19 25.12 -26.04
CA SER A 246 -2.61 26.17 -25.13
C SER A 246 -3.96 25.90 -24.47
N MET A 247 -4.78 25.07 -25.08
CA MET A 247 -6.12 24.80 -24.64
C MET A 247 -6.20 23.43 -23.93
N PRO A 248 -6.73 23.38 -22.71
CA PRO A 248 -6.92 22.11 -22.04
C PRO A 248 -8.12 21.35 -22.60
N ILE A 249 -8.07 20.03 -22.50
CA ILE A 249 -9.24 19.18 -22.74
C ILE A 249 -9.95 18.95 -21.42
N LEU A 250 -11.28 19.12 -21.43
CA LEU A 250 -12.14 18.75 -20.31
C LEU A 250 -12.65 17.31 -20.50
N LEU A 251 -12.40 16.48 -19.50
CA LEU A 251 -12.86 15.10 -19.51
C LEU A 251 -14.24 14.96 -18.86
N ASN A 252 -15.02 13.98 -19.31
CA ASN A 252 -16.33 13.71 -18.73
C ASN A 252 -16.19 13.28 -17.25
N LYS A 253 -16.79 14.06 -16.33
CA LYS A 253 -16.73 13.86 -14.87
C LYS A 253 -17.26 12.50 -14.41
N LYS A 254 -18.15 11.87 -15.17
CA LYS A 254 -18.70 10.55 -14.83
C LYS A 254 -17.86 9.37 -15.36
N SER A 255 -16.85 9.63 -16.18
CA SER A 255 -16.05 8.58 -16.82
C SER A 255 -15.13 7.85 -15.83
N TYR A 256 -14.92 6.55 -16.06
CA TYR A 256 -14.00 5.74 -15.25
C TYR A 256 -12.54 6.08 -15.52
N TYR A 257 -12.19 6.53 -16.73
CA TYR A 257 -10.82 6.96 -17.04
C TYR A 257 -10.45 8.26 -16.30
N LEU A 258 -11.37 9.22 -16.13
CA LEU A 258 -11.10 10.40 -15.32
C LEU A 258 -10.95 10.01 -13.84
N LYS A 259 -11.79 9.13 -13.31
CA LYS A 259 -11.65 8.59 -11.95
C LYS A 259 -10.31 7.93 -11.73
N LEU A 260 -9.76 7.24 -12.75
CA LEU A 260 -8.42 6.66 -12.69
C LEU A 260 -7.34 7.76 -12.62
N LEU A 261 -7.40 8.79 -13.46
CA LEU A 261 -6.45 9.91 -13.42
C LEU A 261 -6.50 10.63 -12.07
N GLN A 262 -7.68 10.88 -11.53
CA GLN A 262 -7.88 11.45 -10.19
C GLN A 262 -7.28 10.56 -9.10
N GLN A 263 -7.49 9.26 -9.18
CA GLN A 263 -6.90 8.29 -8.24
C GLN A 263 -5.37 8.36 -8.27
N ILE A 264 -4.76 8.42 -9.44
CA ILE A 264 -3.30 8.52 -9.63
C ILE A 264 -2.78 9.82 -9.04
N ARG A 265 -3.38 10.96 -9.38
CA ARG A 265 -3.05 12.28 -8.84
C ARG A 265 -3.18 12.33 -7.32
N ASN A 266 -4.32 11.91 -6.79
CA ASN A 266 -4.58 11.93 -5.35
C ASN A 266 -3.58 11.05 -4.60
N GLU A 267 -3.13 9.95 -5.19
CA GLU A 267 -2.10 9.08 -4.61
C GLU A 267 -0.72 9.77 -4.60
N ALA A 268 -0.35 10.51 -5.68
CA ALA A 268 0.88 11.29 -5.71
C ALA A 268 0.88 12.36 -4.61
N HIS A 269 -0.20 13.13 -4.52
CA HIS A 269 -0.37 14.12 -3.48
C HIS A 269 -0.37 13.53 -2.06
N ARG A 270 -1.09 12.42 -1.84
CA ARG A 270 -1.09 11.69 -0.55
C ARG A 270 0.33 11.24 -0.17
N PHE A 271 1.09 10.74 -1.13
CA PHE A 271 2.46 10.26 -0.91
C PHE A 271 3.41 11.41 -0.57
N ALA A 272 3.24 12.58 -1.20
CA ALA A 272 3.96 13.81 -0.88
C ALA A 272 3.64 14.29 0.55
N ILE A 273 2.35 14.42 0.90
CA ILE A 273 1.93 14.87 2.24
C ILE A 273 2.50 13.98 3.35
N ASN A 274 2.48 12.66 3.18
CA ASN A 274 3.05 11.75 4.18
C ASN A 274 4.55 12.00 4.38
N TYR A 275 5.28 12.31 3.31
CA TYR A 275 6.70 12.65 3.44
C TYR A 275 6.92 13.96 4.19
N HIS A 276 6.09 14.97 3.95
CA HIS A 276 6.13 16.21 4.72
C HIS A 276 5.90 15.99 6.21
N LYS A 277 4.94 15.13 6.58
CA LYS A 277 4.70 14.74 7.98
C LYS A 277 5.94 14.06 8.57
N ASP A 278 6.55 13.13 7.84
CA ASP A 278 7.77 12.41 8.27
C ASP A 278 8.95 13.39 8.45
N LEU A 279 9.13 14.35 7.53
CA LEU A 279 10.18 15.37 7.63
C LEU A 279 9.94 16.35 8.77
N ARG A 280 8.70 16.84 8.95
CA ARG A 280 8.34 17.71 10.08
C ARG A 280 8.59 17.00 11.41
N SER A 281 8.16 15.75 11.54
CA SER A 281 8.44 14.95 12.73
C SER A 281 9.94 14.83 12.98
N LYS A 282 10.74 14.55 11.94
CA LYS A 282 12.19 14.44 12.06
C LYS A 282 12.87 15.78 12.41
N ASN A 283 12.46 16.88 11.77
CA ASN A 283 13.03 18.21 12.02
C ASN A 283 12.60 18.76 13.39
N PHE A 284 11.33 18.57 13.77
CA PHE A 284 10.83 18.95 15.09
C PHE A 284 11.52 18.14 16.20
N LEU A 285 11.85 16.88 15.93
CA LEU A 285 12.62 16.02 16.81
C LEU A 285 14.10 16.46 16.90
N LYS A 286 14.66 17.00 15.81
CA LYS A 286 16.00 17.60 15.83
C LYS A 286 16.06 18.84 16.71
N SER A 287 15.10 19.76 16.57
CA SER A 287 15.13 21.03 17.28
C SER A 287 14.65 20.97 18.73
N GLY A 288 13.79 20.01 19.09
CA GLY A 288 13.18 19.95 20.41
C GLY A 288 13.95 19.11 21.44
N ILE A 289 14.51 17.97 21.04
CA ILE A 289 15.17 17.04 21.98
C ILE A 289 16.70 17.16 21.93
N GLU A 290 17.29 17.61 20.83
CA GLU A 290 18.74 17.83 20.73
C GLU A 290 19.24 19.02 21.58
N SER A 291 18.36 19.96 21.93
CA SER A 291 18.68 21.05 22.85
C SER A 291 18.81 20.59 24.30
N ILE A 292 18.38 19.37 24.64
CA ILE A 292 18.48 18.81 25.98
C ILE A 292 19.91 18.27 26.19
N ARG A 293 20.64 18.89 27.13
CA ARG A 293 22.00 18.49 27.47
C ARG A 293 22.07 17.00 27.85
N GLY A 294 22.88 16.22 27.13
CA GLY A 294 23.06 14.78 27.38
C GLY A 294 22.16 13.85 26.54
N ILE A 295 21.30 14.39 25.66
CA ILE A 295 20.49 13.64 24.72
C ILE A 295 21.13 13.69 23.32
N GLY A 296 22.00 12.76 23.02
CA GLY A 296 22.61 12.60 21.69
C GLY A 296 21.74 11.77 20.73
N GLU A 297 22.20 11.65 19.48
CA GLU A 297 21.49 10.98 18.39
C GLU A 297 21.05 9.54 18.71
N LYS A 298 21.90 8.75 19.35
CA LYS A 298 21.56 7.36 19.74
C LYS A 298 20.42 7.28 20.75
N THR A 299 20.37 8.22 21.72
CA THR A 299 19.31 8.27 22.74
C THR A 299 18.00 8.72 22.11
N ARG A 300 18.05 9.71 21.22
CA ARG A 300 16.91 10.20 20.44
C ARG A 300 16.30 9.07 19.60
N LEU A 301 17.11 8.32 18.85
CA LEU A 301 16.63 7.19 18.05
C LEU A 301 15.91 6.13 18.89
N LYS A 302 16.43 5.82 20.09
CA LYS A 302 15.75 4.90 21.03
C LYS A 302 14.37 5.41 21.44
N LEU A 303 14.26 6.68 21.79
CA LEU A 303 12.98 7.31 22.18
C LEU A 303 11.96 7.29 21.06
N ILE A 304 12.39 7.62 19.84
CA ILE A 304 11.52 7.66 18.67
C ILE A 304 11.03 6.26 18.27
N ASN A 305 11.94 5.29 18.28
CA ASN A 305 11.60 3.92 17.94
C ASN A 305 10.58 3.32 18.91
N LYS A 306 10.63 3.69 20.20
CA LYS A 306 9.71 3.16 21.21
C LYS A 306 8.40 3.96 21.31
N PHE A 307 8.46 5.29 21.26
CA PHE A 307 7.31 6.16 21.52
C PHE A 307 6.74 6.85 20.27
N GLY A 308 7.37 6.69 19.12
CA GLY A 308 6.89 7.14 17.80
C GLY A 308 6.95 8.64 17.54
N SER A 309 6.78 9.49 18.56
CA SER A 309 6.75 10.96 18.41
C SER A 309 7.04 11.67 19.74
N ILE A 310 7.33 12.99 19.69
CA ILE A 310 7.45 13.83 20.92
C ILE A 310 6.15 13.81 21.72
N ALA A 311 5.00 13.84 21.07
CA ALA A 311 3.72 13.73 21.77
C ALA A 311 3.59 12.37 22.49
N GLY A 312 4.12 11.30 21.88
CA GLY A 312 4.22 9.99 22.52
C GLY A 312 5.19 9.98 23.69
N ILE A 313 6.34 10.64 23.56
CA ILE A 313 7.33 10.80 24.65
C ILE A 313 6.74 11.63 25.81
N LYS A 314 6.03 12.73 25.52
CA LYS A 314 5.33 13.55 26.54
C LYS A 314 4.24 12.78 27.29
N LYS A 315 3.57 11.84 26.64
CA LYS A 315 2.50 11.02 27.23
C LYS A 315 3.01 9.73 27.88
N ALA A 316 4.29 9.40 27.65
CA ALA A 316 4.90 8.19 28.21
C ALA A 316 5.04 8.31 29.73
N ASN A 317 4.80 7.20 30.44
CA ASN A 317 5.03 7.19 31.86
C ASN A 317 6.54 7.25 32.21
N LYS A 318 6.86 7.75 33.39
CA LYS A 318 8.24 7.92 33.84
C LYS A 318 9.03 6.63 33.82
N LYS A 319 8.40 5.50 34.17
CA LYS A 319 9.04 4.18 34.24
C LYS A 319 9.47 3.69 32.84
N ASP A 320 8.61 3.85 31.84
CA ASP A 320 8.93 3.44 30.45
C ASP A 320 10.05 4.28 29.83
N LEU A 321 10.13 5.57 30.20
CA LEU A 321 11.23 6.46 29.82
C LEU A 321 12.52 6.02 30.50
N GLU A 322 12.49 5.75 31.81
CA GLU A 322 13.67 5.27 32.58
C GLU A 322 14.23 3.96 32.04
N ASP A 323 13.36 3.02 31.68
CA ASP A 323 13.75 1.73 31.10
C ASP A 323 14.40 1.89 29.71
N THR A 324 14.06 2.98 28.99
CA THR A 324 14.55 3.22 27.62
C THR A 324 15.89 3.95 27.58
N ILE A 325 16.05 4.98 28.43
CA ILE A 325 17.18 5.92 28.36
C ILE A 325 17.90 6.15 29.69
N GLY A 326 17.44 5.52 30.76
CA GLY A 326 18.00 5.63 32.12
C GLY A 326 17.47 6.84 32.91
N LYS A 327 17.55 6.76 34.26
CA LYS A 327 16.96 7.73 35.20
C LYS A 327 17.40 9.18 34.97
N LYS A 328 18.72 9.41 34.79
CA LYS A 328 19.30 10.75 34.61
C LYS A 328 18.74 11.48 33.41
N LYS A 329 18.74 10.82 32.22
CA LYS A 329 18.23 11.40 30.98
C LYS A 329 16.72 11.58 30.98
N THR A 330 16.00 10.71 31.69
CA THR A 330 14.55 10.83 31.88
C THR A 330 14.20 12.09 32.67
N ALA A 331 14.95 12.36 33.75
CA ALA A 331 14.76 13.59 34.53
C ALA A 331 14.99 14.86 33.69
N ASP A 332 16.04 14.86 32.84
CA ASP A 332 16.33 16.01 31.97
C ASP A 332 15.23 16.22 30.91
N ILE A 333 14.66 15.15 30.36
CA ILE A 333 13.54 15.22 29.41
C ILE A 333 12.25 15.73 30.07
N LEU A 334 11.91 15.22 31.26
CA LEU A 334 10.71 15.65 31.97
C LEU A 334 10.79 17.13 32.34
N ARG A 335 11.93 17.59 32.86
CA ARG A 335 12.18 19.00 33.15
C ARG A 335 12.04 19.90 31.92
N TYR A 336 12.51 19.45 30.77
CA TYR A 336 12.38 20.19 29.50
C TYR A 336 10.91 20.32 29.02
N PHE A 337 10.08 19.35 29.35
CA PHE A 337 8.68 19.37 28.95
C PHE A 337 7.74 20.03 29.96
N GLU A 338 8.19 20.25 31.18
CA GLU A 338 7.46 20.95 32.27
C GLU A 338 7.74 22.45 32.30
N GLY A 339 8.85 22.91 31.74
CA GLY A 339 9.22 24.33 31.59
C GLY A 339 8.95 24.83 30.17
#